data_f9152744a71769b8bed15530dbfab3a7
#
_entry.id   f9152744a71769b8bed15530dbfab3a7
#
_cell.length_a   1.000
_cell.length_b   1.000
_cell.length_c   1.000
_cell.angle_alpha   90.00
_cell.angle_beta   90.00
_cell.angle_gamma   90.00
#
_symmetry.space_group_name_H-M   'P 1'
#
loop_
_entity.id
_entity.type
_entity.pdbx_description
1 polymer ?
#
loop_
_entity_poly.entity_id
_entity_poly.type
_entity_poly.pdbx_seq_one_letter_code
_entity_poly.pdbx_strand_id
1 'polypeptide(L)'
;MNGMIQATNENVQTLTSNTSDVKFSDVTLRTQSANCFNGWLGYNQGEAQFTIVAGGIYEITFNGNITSATTGVVGLALFADGVQLSGTEMDETVTTANNWKNVGMNRKIRVCSRGNATLTIRSIPTISIGGVATATQIPSLKNLNISIERLA
;
A
#
# COMPACT_ATOMS: atom_id res chain seq x y z
N MET A 1 -22.72 5.23 8.88
CA MET A 1 -21.51 5.49 9.69
C MET A 1 -20.33 4.84 9.01
N ASN A 2 -19.25 5.57 8.89
CA ASN A 2 -18.10 5.16 8.11
C ASN A 2 -17.06 4.49 9.00
N GLY A 3 -16.49 3.39 8.50
CA GLY A 3 -15.39 2.72 9.18
C GLY A 3 -14.06 3.17 8.62
N MET A 4 -13.02 3.01 9.42
CA MET A 4 -11.66 3.41 9.09
C MET A 4 -10.67 2.45 9.72
N ILE A 5 -9.59 2.17 9.00
CA ILE A 5 -8.40 1.54 9.56
C ILE A 5 -7.17 2.37 9.19
N GLN A 6 -6.28 2.54 10.15
CA GLN A 6 -4.99 3.19 9.94
C GLN A 6 -3.90 2.27 10.46
N ALA A 7 -2.86 2.08 9.67
CA ALA A 7 -1.73 1.26 10.05
C ALA A 7 -0.42 1.98 9.73
N THR A 8 0.59 1.71 10.52
CA THR A 8 1.91 2.33 10.39
C THR A 8 3.02 1.32 10.48
N ASN A 9 4.18 1.69 9.98
CA ASN A 9 5.44 1.00 10.23
C ASN A 9 6.57 2.04 10.22
N GLU A 10 7.03 2.41 11.39
CA GLU A 10 8.12 3.39 11.53
C GLU A 10 9.49 2.78 11.26
N ASN A 11 9.60 1.46 11.39
CA ASN A 11 10.87 0.76 11.26
C ASN A 11 11.28 0.59 9.80
N VAL A 12 12.57 0.49 9.58
CA VAL A 12 13.10 0.15 8.27
C VAL A 12 12.75 -1.31 7.96
N GLN A 13 12.15 -1.52 6.78
CA GLN A 13 11.98 -2.87 6.23
C GLN A 13 12.58 -2.92 4.84
N THR A 14 13.41 -3.93 4.59
CA THR A 14 13.92 -4.23 3.25
C THR A 14 13.11 -5.38 2.70
N LEU A 15 12.51 -5.20 1.54
CA LEU A 15 11.73 -6.25 0.91
C LEU A 15 12.65 -7.37 0.42
N THR A 16 12.11 -8.56 0.26
CA THR A 16 12.89 -9.73 -0.19
C THR A 16 13.07 -9.78 -1.70
N SER A 17 12.20 -9.07 -2.44
CA SER A 17 12.28 -8.96 -3.89
C SER A 17 11.60 -7.68 -4.36
N ASN A 18 11.73 -7.37 -5.64
CA ASN A 18 11.03 -6.22 -6.25
C ASN A 18 9.57 -6.52 -6.61
N THR A 19 9.01 -7.61 -6.11
CA THR A 19 7.59 -7.98 -6.23
C THR A 19 6.94 -8.25 -4.89
N SER A 20 7.65 -8.00 -3.78
CA SER A 20 7.18 -8.30 -2.44
C SER A 20 6.17 -7.29 -1.93
N ASP A 21 5.31 -7.75 -1.02
CA ASP A 21 4.35 -6.92 -0.32
C ASP A 21 5.01 -6.12 0.80
N VAL A 22 4.49 -4.92 1.00
CA VAL A 22 4.90 -4.02 2.08
C VAL A 22 4.11 -4.37 3.33
N LYS A 23 4.80 -4.50 4.47
CA LYS A 23 4.18 -4.85 5.75
C LYS A 23 4.07 -3.63 6.66
N PHE A 24 2.98 -3.61 7.42
CA PHE A 24 2.74 -2.63 8.47
C PHE A 24 2.85 -3.34 9.82
N SER A 25 3.48 -2.69 10.79
CA SER A 25 3.74 -3.31 12.10
C SER A 25 2.63 -3.04 13.12
N ASP A 26 1.93 -1.92 12.99
CA ASP A 26 0.95 -1.47 13.98
C ASP A 26 -0.33 -0.99 13.31
N VAL A 27 -1.46 -1.47 13.82
CA VAL A 27 -2.76 -0.86 13.53
C VAL A 27 -3.01 0.18 14.62
N THR A 28 -2.90 1.46 14.25
CA THR A 28 -2.94 2.57 15.21
C THR A 28 -4.35 3.07 15.47
N LEU A 29 -5.25 2.87 14.50
CA LEU A 29 -6.65 3.25 14.63
C LEU A 29 -7.51 2.28 13.84
N ARG A 30 -8.59 1.83 14.46
CA ARG A 30 -9.60 1.04 13.79
C ARG A 30 -10.95 1.41 14.36
N THR A 31 -11.81 1.96 13.50
CA THR A 31 -13.17 2.30 13.87
C THR A 31 -14.16 1.47 13.09
N GLN A 32 -15.26 1.11 13.72
CA GLN A 32 -16.34 0.38 13.10
C GLN A 32 -17.66 1.08 13.45
N SER A 33 -18.63 0.95 12.57
CA SER A 33 -19.98 1.39 12.88
C SER A 33 -20.52 0.59 14.07
N ALA A 34 -21.32 1.20 14.92
CA ALA A 34 -21.92 0.56 16.08
C ALA A 34 -22.74 -0.70 15.71
N ASN A 35 -23.22 -0.77 14.47
CA ASN A 35 -24.00 -1.89 13.96
C ASN A 35 -23.22 -2.79 13.01
N CYS A 36 -21.93 -2.61 12.87
CA CYS A 36 -21.11 -3.44 12.02
C CYS A 36 -20.51 -4.61 12.78
N PHE A 37 -20.41 -5.74 12.10
CA PHE A 37 -19.70 -6.89 12.63
C PHE A 37 -18.22 -6.62 12.71
N ASN A 38 -17.59 -7.24 13.69
CA ASN A 38 -16.14 -7.23 13.80
C ASN A 38 -15.50 -7.82 12.54
N GLY A 39 -14.43 -7.19 12.07
CA GLY A 39 -13.62 -7.74 11.00
C GLY A 39 -13.99 -7.32 9.59
N TRP A 40 -14.95 -6.41 9.39
CA TRP A 40 -15.28 -5.94 8.06
C TRP A 40 -14.19 -5.04 7.43
N LEU A 41 -13.27 -4.55 8.24
CA LEU A 41 -12.10 -3.81 7.81
C LEU A 41 -10.94 -4.22 8.72
N GLY A 42 -9.99 -4.97 8.20
CA GLY A 42 -8.91 -5.54 9.00
C GLY A 42 -7.59 -5.63 8.27
N TYR A 43 -6.54 -5.95 9.01
CA TYR A 43 -5.20 -6.16 8.48
C TYR A 43 -4.66 -7.50 8.94
N ASN A 44 -4.16 -8.30 8.00
CA ASN A 44 -3.45 -9.54 8.25
C ASN A 44 -1.96 -9.33 8.03
N GLN A 45 -1.19 -9.25 9.11
CA GLN A 45 0.24 -8.99 9.05
C GLN A 45 1.01 -10.12 8.38
N GLY A 46 0.60 -11.37 8.59
CA GLY A 46 1.28 -12.52 7.97
C GLY A 46 1.21 -12.52 6.45
N GLU A 47 0.12 -12.01 5.90
CA GLU A 47 -0.10 -11.91 4.45
C GLU A 47 0.09 -10.50 3.91
N ALA A 48 0.38 -9.54 4.77
CA ALA A 48 0.51 -8.11 4.43
C ALA A 48 -0.72 -7.56 3.71
N GLN A 49 -1.92 -8.01 4.09
CA GLN A 49 -3.17 -7.70 3.40
C GLN A 49 -4.14 -6.96 4.29
N PHE A 50 -4.77 -5.93 3.73
CA PHE A 50 -5.98 -5.35 4.29
C PHE A 50 -7.19 -6.02 3.65
N THR A 51 -8.19 -6.32 4.46
CA THR A 51 -9.43 -6.96 4.00
C THR A 51 -10.60 -6.04 4.23
N ILE A 52 -11.41 -5.84 3.18
CA ILE A 52 -12.66 -5.08 3.22
C ILE A 52 -13.78 -6.05 2.89
N VAL A 53 -14.72 -6.25 3.81
CA VAL A 53 -15.83 -7.18 3.62
C VAL A 53 -17.19 -6.49 3.43
N ALA A 54 -17.25 -5.18 3.58
CA ALA A 54 -18.48 -4.41 3.39
C ALA A 54 -18.42 -3.62 2.08
N GLY A 55 -19.47 -3.67 1.30
CA GLY A 55 -19.58 -2.87 0.09
C GLY A 55 -19.58 -1.37 0.38
N GLY A 56 -19.13 -0.58 -0.56
CA GLY A 56 -19.11 0.88 -0.45
C GLY A 56 -18.01 1.53 -1.24
N ILE A 57 -17.84 2.82 -1.02
CA ILE A 57 -16.77 3.63 -1.57
C ILE A 57 -15.71 3.85 -0.48
N TYR A 58 -14.48 3.53 -0.80
CA TYR A 58 -13.36 3.64 0.15
C TYR A 58 -12.28 4.56 -0.42
N GLU A 59 -11.67 5.33 0.46
CA GLU A 59 -10.49 6.12 0.14
C GLU A 59 -9.28 5.52 0.80
N ILE A 60 -8.24 5.26 0.01
CA ILE A 60 -6.98 4.73 0.47
C ILE A 60 -5.92 5.81 0.31
N THR A 61 -5.24 6.15 1.39
CA THR A 61 -4.12 7.10 1.40
C THR A 61 -2.90 6.41 1.98
N PHE A 62 -1.81 6.44 1.24
CA PHE A 62 -0.54 5.86 1.65
C PHE A 62 0.57 6.89 1.51
N ASN A 63 1.49 6.91 2.46
CA ASN A 63 2.74 7.65 2.34
C ASN A 63 3.85 6.95 3.12
N GLY A 64 5.07 7.27 2.76
CA GLY A 64 6.24 6.74 3.43
C GLY A 64 7.53 7.17 2.76
N ASN A 65 8.64 6.65 3.25
CA ASN A 65 9.96 6.86 2.67
C ASN A 65 10.48 5.58 2.06
N ILE A 66 11.12 5.72 0.92
CA ILE A 66 11.65 4.62 0.13
C ILE A 66 13.08 4.89 -0.30
N THR A 67 13.87 3.86 -0.35
CA THR A 67 15.23 3.88 -0.91
C THR A 67 15.60 2.49 -1.44
N SER A 68 16.81 2.36 -1.93
CA SER A 68 17.40 1.05 -2.25
C SER A 68 18.90 1.06 -1.93
N ALA A 69 19.44 -0.12 -1.67
CA ALA A 69 20.87 -0.30 -1.43
C ALA A 69 21.69 -0.13 -2.71
N THR A 70 21.05 -0.22 -3.87
CA THR A 70 21.64 -0.06 -5.20
C THR A 70 20.98 1.10 -5.91
N THR A 71 21.76 1.94 -6.59
CA THR A 71 21.20 3.02 -7.40
C THR A 71 20.31 2.46 -8.51
N GLY A 72 19.24 3.18 -8.82
CA GLY A 72 18.26 2.78 -9.82
C GLY A 72 16.86 3.20 -9.43
N VAL A 73 15.88 2.63 -10.07
CA VAL A 73 14.49 3.00 -9.88
C VAL A 73 13.83 2.05 -8.89
N VAL A 74 13.00 2.58 -8.01
CA VAL A 74 12.11 1.83 -7.12
C VAL A 74 10.67 2.19 -7.43
N GLY A 75 9.77 1.24 -7.23
CA GLY A 75 8.35 1.46 -7.51
C GLY A 75 7.45 0.67 -6.59
N LEU A 76 6.36 1.30 -6.19
CA LEU A 76 5.28 0.68 -5.42
C LEU A 76 3.96 0.95 -6.12
N ALA A 77 2.97 0.13 -5.85
CA ALA A 77 1.60 0.38 -6.28
C ALA A 77 0.61 -0.25 -5.31
N LEU A 78 -0.65 0.20 -5.39
CA LEU A 78 -1.76 -0.42 -4.68
C LEU A 78 -2.34 -1.54 -5.54
N PHE A 79 -2.50 -2.71 -4.94
CA PHE A 79 -3.12 -3.87 -5.56
C PHE A 79 -4.44 -4.19 -4.87
N ALA A 80 -5.46 -4.49 -5.66
CA ALA A 80 -6.74 -4.99 -5.17
C ALA A 80 -6.96 -6.38 -5.75
N ASP A 81 -7.17 -7.35 -4.88
CA ASP A 81 -7.36 -8.77 -5.26
C ASP A 81 -6.24 -9.28 -6.18
N GLY A 82 -5.01 -8.85 -5.93
CA GLY A 82 -3.83 -9.23 -6.70
C GLY A 82 -3.63 -8.49 -8.01
N VAL A 83 -4.48 -7.50 -8.31
CA VAL A 83 -4.40 -6.73 -9.56
C VAL A 83 -3.98 -5.29 -9.23
N GLN A 84 -2.95 -4.81 -9.93
CA GLN A 84 -2.49 -3.42 -9.78
C GLN A 84 -3.57 -2.45 -10.22
N LEU A 85 -3.87 -1.47 -9.39
CA LEU A 85 -4.83 -0.41 -9.73
C LEU A 85 -4.13 0.71 -10.50
N SER A 86 -4.79 1.18 -11.54
CA SER A 86 -4.29 2.31 -12.33
C SER A 86 -4.20 3.58 -11.47
N GLY A 87 -3.20 4.41 -11.76
CA GLY A 87 -3.02 5.68 -11.07
C GLY A 87 -2.49 5.58 -9.65
N THR A 88 -1.99 4.41 -9.23
CA THR A 88 -1.44 4.20 -7.88
C THR A 88 0.06 3.98 -7.86
N GLU A 89 0.71 3.97 -9.03
CA GLU A 89 2.15 3.78 -9.13
C GLU A 89 2.90 4.93 -8.48
N MET A 90 3.86 4.56 -7.64
CA MET A 90 4.72 5.51 -6.91
C MET A 90 6.18 5.18 -7.26
N ASP A 91 6.80 6.01 -8.07
CA ASP A 91 8.14 5.79 -8.60
C ASP A 91 9.12 6.79 -8.02
N GLU A 92 10.33 6.33 -7.73
CA GLU A 92 11.44 7.19 -7.39
C GLU A 92 12.73 6.68 -8.02
N THR A 93 13.60 7.62 -8.42
CA THR A 93 14.94 7.28 -8.86
C THR A 93 15.92 7.52 -7.71
N VAL A 94 16.58 6.46 -7.29
CA VAL A 94 17.61 6.50 -6.25
C VAL A 94 18.95 6.74 -6.92
N THR A 95 19.45 7.95 -6.87
CA THR A 95 20.74 8.34 -7.48
C THR A 95 21.92 8.15 -6.56
N THR A 96 21.67 8.12 -5.26
CA THR A 96 22.65 7.81 -4.23
C THR A 96 22.08 6.67 -3.38
N ALA A 97 22.80 5.56 -3.29
CA ALA A 97 22.38 4.40 -2.50
C ALA A 97 22.02 4.78 -1.07
N ASN A 98 20.95 4.21 -0.56
CA ASN A 98 20.43 4.44 0.80
C ASN A 98 19.97 5.89 1.07
N ASN A 99 19.78 6.69 0.05
CA ASN A 99 19.20 8.03 0.19
C ASN A 99 17.66 7.92 0.13
N TRP A 100 17.00 8.39 1.18
CA TRP A 100 15.55 8.27 1.34
C TRP A 100 14.78 9.30 0.50
N LYS A 101 13.73 8.82 -0.14
CA LYS A 101 12.78 9.63 -0.91
C LYS A 101 11.38 9.44 -0.35
N ASN A 102 10.56 10.47 -0.41
CA ASN A 102 9.16 10.38 0.00
C ASN A 102 8.28 9.90 -1.16
N VAL A 103 7.35 9.01 -0.87
CA VAL A 103 6.34 8.53 -1.83
C VAL A 103 4.97 8.56 -1.18
N GLY A 104 3.94 8.70 -2.01
CA GLY A 104 2.57 8.69 -1.52
C GLY A 104 1.58 8.55 -2.66
N MET A 105 0.36 8.14 -2.30
CA MET A 105 -0.76 8.08 -3.23
C MET A 105 -2.07 8.24 -2.49
N ASN A 106 -3.12 8.60 -3.23
CA ASN A 106 -4.50 8.60 -2.79
C ASN A 106 -5.35 7.96 -3.88
N ARG A 107 -6.23 7.05 -3.50
CA ARG A 107 -7.09 6.36 -4.45
C ARG A 107 -8.44 6.06 -3.81
N LYS A 108 -9.52 6.33 -4.56
CA LYS A 108 -10.86 5.87 -4.20
C LYS A 108 -11.20 4.62 -4.98
N ILE A 109 -11.82 3.67 -4.31
CA ILE A 109 -12.27 2.42 -4.92
C ILE A 109 -13.71 2.12 -4.54
N ARG A 110 -14.38 1.36 -5.38
CA ARG A 110 -15.68 0.77 -5.07
C ARG A 110 -15.51 -0.70 -4.73
N VAL A 111 -16.04 -1.11 -3.59
CA VAL A 111 -16.15 -2.52 -3.22
C VAL A 111 -17.60 -2.94 -3.38
N CYS A 112 -17.84 -4.00 -4.13
CA CYS A 112 -19.18 -4.50 -4.37
C CYS A 112 -19.80 -5.08 -3.10
N SER A 113 -21.13 -4.98 -2.97
CA SER A 113 -21.84 -5.35 -1.75
C SER A 113 -21.79 -6.83 -1.38
N ARG A 114 -21.32 -7.69 -2.28
CA ARG A 114 -21.24 -9.13 -2.07
C ARG A 114 -19.83 -9.68 -2.13
N GLY A 115 -18.82 -8.81 -2.19
CA GLY A 115 -17.44 -9.25 -2.34
C GLY A 115 -16.56 -8.79 -1.22
N ASN A 116 -15.55 -9.57 -0.92
CA ASN A 116 -14.43 -9.13 -0.14
C ASN A 116 -13.41 -8.51 -1.10
N ALA A 117 -12.75 -7.45 -0.68
CA ALA A 117 -11.60 -6.93 -1.38
C ALA A 117 -10.37 -7.08 -0.48
N THR A 118 -9.27 -7.52 -1.07
CA THR A 118 -7.97 -7.52 -0.40
C THR A 118 -7.11 -6.44 -1.00
N LEU A 119 -6.48 -5.62 -0.15
CA LEU A 119 -5.61 -4.54 -0.58
C LEU A 119 -4.20 -4.77 -0.06
N THR A 120 -3.22 -4.58 -0.94
CA THR A 120 -1.81 -4.62 -0.59
C THR A 120 -1.07 -3.45 -1.23
N ILE A 121 -0.03 -2.97 -0.56
CA ILE A 121 0.98 -2.14 -1.19
C ILE A 121 2.12 -3.08 -1.56
N ARG A 122 2.52 -3.06 -2.81
CA ARG A 122 3.48 -4.03 -3.34
C ARG A 122 4.52 -3.33 -4.21
N SER A 123 5.76 -3.80 -4.13
CA SER A 123 6.80 -3.40 -5.08
C SER A 123 6.47 -3.95 -6.47
N ILE A 124 6.65 -3.11 -7.50
CA ILE A 124 6.40 -3.51 -8.89
C ILE A 124 7.74 -3.75 -9.59
N PRO A 125 7.85 -4.83 -10.40
CA PRO A 125 9.14 -5.27 -10.94
C PRO A 125 9.66 -4.42 -12.09
N THR A 126 8.76 -3.69 -12.76
CA THR A 126 9.12 -2.79 -13.86
C THR A 126 8.28 -1.53 -13.81
N ILE A 127 8.88 -0.43 -14.21
CA ILE A 127 8.18 0.83 -14.43
C ILE A 127 8.54 1.36 -15.81
N SER A 128 7.69 2.21 -16.37
CA SER A 128 7.96 2.86 -17.66
C SER A 128 8.59 4.22 -17.43
N ILE A 129 9.77 4.42 -18.00
CA ILE A 129 10.47 5.70 -17.99
C ILE A 129 10.67 6.13 -19.44
N GLY A 130 10.01 7.23 -19.83
CA GLY A 130 10.08 7.73 -21.21
C GLY A 130 9.62 6.69 -22.25
N GLY A 131 8.64 5.84 -21.90
CA GLY A 131 8.14 4.78 -22.76
C GLY A 131 8.97 3.49 -22.76
N VAL A 132 10.04 3.41 -21.95
CA VAL A 132 10.91 2.24 -21.85
C VAL A 132 10.64 1.52 -20.54
N ALA A 133 10.37 0.20 -20.62
CA ALA A 133 10.22 -0.64 -19.44
C ALA A 133 11.58 -0.77 -18.74
N THR A 134 11.61 -0.38 -17.46
CA THR A 134 12.82 -0.35 -16.65
C THR A 134 12.65 -1.27 -15.45
N ALA A 135 13.59 -2.18 -15.23
CA ALA A 135 13.58 -3.05 -14.06
C ALA A 135 13.81 -2.24 -12.78
N THR A 136 13.07 -2.55 -11.74
CA THR A 136 13.19 -1.87 -10.45
C THR A 136 14.18 -2.58 -9.54
N GLN A 137 14.72 -1.82 -8.58
CA GLN A 137 15.55 -2.34 -7.50
C GLN A 137 14.67 -2.82 -6.36
N ILE A 138 15.23 -3.69 -5.50
CA ILE A 138 14.56 -4.12 -4.27
C ILE A 138 14.52 -2.93 -3.32
N PRO A 139 13.33 -2.48 -2.90
CA PRO A 139 13.23 -1.30 -2.06
C PRO A 139 13.40 -1.62 -0.57
N SER A 140 13.87 -0.63 0.17
CA SER A 140 13.72 -0.50 1.61
C SER A 140 12.75 0.63 1.92
N LEU A 141 11.96 0.48 2.97
CA LEU A 141 10.93 1.44 3.34
C LEU A 141 11.00 1.74 4.84
N LYS A 142 10.56 2.93 5.22
CA LYS A 142 10.39 3.33 6.62
C LYS A 142 9.34 4.42 6.74
N ASN A 143 8.88 4.67 7.97
CA ASN A 143 7.92 5.73 8.29
C ASN A 143 6.65 5.62 7.43
N LEU A 144 6.11 4.40 7.34
CA LEU A 144 4.95 4.12 6.53
C LEU A 144 3.66 4.45 7.27
N ASN A 145 2.71 4.97 6.53
CA ASN A 145 1.36 5.23 7.01
C ASN A 145 0.36 4.91 5.91
N ILE A 146 -0.66 4.14 6.24
CA ILE A 146 -1.78 3.90 5.35
C ILE A 146 -3.08 4.11 6.11
N SER A 147 -4.05 4.74 5.46
CA SER A 147 -5.41 4.82 5.96
C SER A 147 -6.38 4.34 4.90
N ILE A 148 -7.39 3.60 5.33
CA ILE A 148 -8.49 3.14 4.50
C ILE A 148 -9.77 3.60 5.20
N GLU A 149 -10.53 4.46 4.55
CA GLU A 149 -11.74 5.05 5.10
C GLU A 149 -12.93 4.82 4.18
N ARG A 150 -14.03 4.36 4.75
CA ARG A 150 -15.27 4.22 4.02
C ARG A 150 -15.96 5.56 3.94
N LEU A 151 -16.22 6.03 2.71
CA LEU A 151 -16.88 7.32 2.45
C LEU A 151 -18.40 7.18 2.29
N ALA A 152 -18.84 6.05 1.74
CA ALA A 152 -20.26 5.84 1.47
C ALA A 152 -20.62 4.35 1.43
#